data_b8a1f9065bcc0d4a7fac2140d8b34aa9
#
_entry.id   b8a1f9065bcc0d4a7fac2140d8b34aa9
#
_cell.length_a   1.000
_cell.length_b   1.000
_cell.length_c   1.000
_cell.angle_alpha   90.00
_cell.angle_beta   90.00
_cell.angle_gamma   90.00
#
_symmetry.space_group_name_H-M   'P 1'
#
loop_
_entity.id
_entity.type
_entity.pdbx_description
1 polymer ?
#
loop_
_entity_poly.entity_id
_entity_poly.type
_entity_poly.pdbx_seq_one_letter_code
_entity_poly.pdbx_strand_id
1 'polypeptide(L)'
;EAGIVVPMATVNLFTDPIFKDGAFTANDPRVRAYAVQKTMRAMDLGVELGASVYVFWGGREGTETDATKNPLDGLRRFREALNFLCDYTRDQGYDLRFALEAKPNEPRGDIYLPTTGAMLGFIETLDHPEMVGVNPEVAHEQMAGLNFVHAVAQAWDAGKLFHIDLNDQNPGRYDQDFRFAAHNPKQAFFLVKFLEDVGYQGPRHFDAHAYRTEDTEGVKDFARGCMRSYLILKEKARRFNEDAEIQEILQEVPAEGLPAYAGGYSRDKAEALKAHAFDRTGIAARGLGYERLDQLLFDLLMGAR
;
A
#
# COMPACT_ATOMS: atom_id res chain seq x y z
N GLU A 1 -2.45 -22.77 21.11
CA GLU A 1 -2.09 -24.18 20.86
C GLU A 1 -1.57 -24.41 19.43
N ALA A 2 -2.08 -23.68 18.42
CA ALA A 2 -1.67 -23.80 17.01
C ALA A 2 -0.43 -22.95 16.62
N GLY A 3 0.11 -22.14 17.52
CA GLY A 3 1.23 -21.24 17.24
C GLY A 3 0.88 -20.09 16.28
N ILE A 4 -0.40 -19.77 16.12
CA ILE A 4 -0.87 -18.66 15.28
C ILE A 4 -0.68 -17.35 16.07
N VAL A 5 -0.20 -16.32 15.38
CA VAL A 5 -0.13 -14.94 15.89
C VAL A 5 -1.18 -14.09 15.19
N VAL A 6 -1.68 -13.06 15.86
CA VAL A 6 -2.64 -12.09 15.32
C VAL A 6 -1.93 -10.75 15.18
N PRO A 7 -1.29 -10.44 14.05
CA PRO A 7 -0.50 -9.23 13.89
C PRO A 7 -1.36 -7.98 13.69
N MET A 8 -2.59 -8.13 13.18
CA MET A 8 -3.49 -7.03 12.88
C MET A 8 -4.93 -7.34 13.28
N ALA A 9 -5.71 -6.30 13.52
CA ALA A 9 -7.15 -6.35 13.74
C ALA A 9 -7.87 -5.35 12.82
N THR A 10 -9.14 -5.61 12.55
CA THR A 10 -10.04 -4.73 11.83
C THR A 10 -11.49 -5.00 12.27
N VAL A 11 -12.43 -4.18 11.82
CA VAL A 11 -13.87 -4.42 12.08
C VAL A 11 -14.70 -4.11 10.84
N ASN A 12 -15.68 -4.94 10.59
CA ASN A 12 -16.63 -4.72 9.50
C ASN A 12 -17.57 -3.54 9.82
N LEU A 13 -17.42 -2.45 9.06
CA LEU A 13 -18.25 -1.25 9.10
C LEU A 13 -18.98 -1.00 7.76
N PHE A 14 -19.27 -2.06 6.99
CA PHE A 14 -19.78 -1.91 5.63
C PHE A 14 -20.89 -2.87 5.22
N THR A 15 -20.97 -4.09 5.76
CA THR A 15 -22.00 -5.08 5.37
C THR A 15 -23.34 -4.86 6.05
N ASP A 16 -23.35 -4.41 7.31
CA ASP A 16 -24.59 -4.13 8.04
C ASP A 16 -25.31 -2.94 7.38
N PRO A 17 -26.61 -3.04 7.06
CA PRO A 17 -27.40 -1.95 6.48
C PRO A 17 -27.37 -0.63 7.25
N ILE A 18 -27.01 -0.62 8.53
CA ILE A 18 -26.86 0.62 9.30
C ILE A 18 -25.76 1.52 8.68
N PHE A 19 -24.75 0.94 8.03
CA PHE A 19 -23.62 1.65 7.41
C PHE A 19 -23.86 2.01 5.94
N LYS A 20 -25.08 1.90 5.43
CA LYS A 20 -25.39 2.17 4.01
C LYS A 20 -25.00 3.57 3.52
N ASP A 21 -24.95 4.56 4.43
CA ASP A 21 -24.52 5.94 4.13
C ASP A 21 -23.10 6.26 4.60
N GLY A 22 -22.31 5.27 4.94
CA GLY A 22 -21.00 5.40 5.58
C GLY A 22 -21.05 4.99 7.05
N ALA A 23 -19.90 4.85 7.66
CA ALA A 23 -19.73 4.60 9.07
C ALA A 23 -19.30 5.89 9.79
N PHE A 24 -18.02 6.22 9.75
CA PHE A 24 -17.50 7.46 10.35
C PHE A 24 -17.94 8.72 9.60
N THR A 25 -18.25 8.64 8.31
CA THR A 25 -18.66 9.77 7.49
C THR A 25 -20.17 9.89 7.30
N ALA A 26 -20.96 8.99 7.88
CA ALA A 26 -22.44 8.98 7.76
C ALA A 26 -23.05 10.35 8.13
N ASN A 27 -24.15 10.74 7.46
CA ASN A 27 -24.86 11.95 7.80
C ASN A 27 -25.53 11.87 9.18
N ASP A 28 -25.99 10.68 9.58
CA ASP A 28 -26.59 10.43 10.90
C ASP A 28 -25.51 10.33 11.99
N PRO A 29 -25.49 11.23 13.00
CA PRO A 29 -24.51 11.19 14.08
C PRO A 29 -24.61 9.94 14.95
N ARG A 30 -25.77 9.28 15.00
CA ARG A 30 -25.93 8.02 15.76
C ARG A 30 -25.19 6.87 15.10
N VAL A 31 -25.14 6.85 13.75
CA VAL A 31 -24.35 5.86 12.99
C VAL A 31 -22.86 6.08 13.22
N ARG A 32 -22.40 7.33 13.21
CA ARG A 32 -21.00 7.67 13.51
C ARG A 32 -20.59 7.22 14.91
N ALA A 33 -21.41 7.54 15.91
CA ALA A 33 -21.16 7.12 17.29
C ALA A 33 -21.14 5.60 17.45
N TYR A 34 -22.04 4.89 16.76
CA TYR A 34 -22.05 3.43 16.76
C TYR A 34 -20.80 2.84 16.07
N ALA A 35 -20.35 3.43 14.97
CA ALA A 35 -19.11 3.03 14.30
C ALA A 35 -17.89 3.15 15.22
N VAL A 36 -17.74 4.29 15.91
CA VAL A 36 -16.67 4.50 16.90
C VAL A 36 -16.76 3.48 18.05
N GLN A 37 -17.96 3.27 18.62
CA GLN A 37 -18.16 2.27 19.68
C GLN A 37 -17.75 0.86 19.22
N LYS A 38 -18.18 0.44 18.02
CA LYS A 38 -17.87 -0.88 17.49
C LYS A 38 -16.37 -1.03 17.23
N THR A 39 -15.71 0.02 16.77
CA THR A 39 -14.27 0.06 16.55
C THR A 39 -13.49 -0.08 17.85
N MET A 40 -13.82 0.69 18.90
CA MET A 40 -13.17 0.56 20.21
C MET A 40 -13.21 -0.87 20.73
N ARG A 41 -14.40 -1.51 20.69
CA ARG A 41 -14.53 -2.92 21.12
C ARG A 41 -13.68 -3.89 20.31
N ALA A 42 -13.52 -3.65 19.00
CA ALA A 42 -12.66 -4.46 18.16
C ALA A 42 -11.17 -4.20 18.43
N MET A 43 -10.81 -2.98 18.77
CA MET A 43 -9.45 -2.62 19.20
C MET A 43 -9.08 -3.31 20.51
N ASP A 44 -9.97 -3.28 21.51
CA ASP A 44 -9.78 -3.97 22.81
C ASP A 44 -9.52 -5.46 22.59
N LEU A 45 -10.36 -6.11 21.79
CA LEU A 45 -10.18 -7.53 21.44
C LEU A 45 -8.90 -7.78 20.66
N GLY A 46 -8.59 -6.90 19.71
CA GLY A 46 -7.35 -6.99 18.90
C GLY A 46 -6.10 -6.94 19.78
N VAL A 47 -6.04 -6.02 20.73
CA VAL A 47 -4.93 -5.89 21.69
C VAL A 47 -4.86 -7.12 22.61
N GLU A 48 -6.00 -7.63 23.09
CA GLU A 48 -6.05 -8.87 23.89
C GLU A 48 -5.46 -10.06 23.13
N LEU A 49 -5.66 -10.11 21.80
CA LEU A 49 -5.13 -11.15 20.91
C LEU A 49 -3.69 -10.90 20.45
N GLY A 50 -3.10 -9.77 20.80
CA GLY A 50 -1.71 -9.41 20.47
C GLY A 50 -1.51 -8.64 19.17
N ALA A 51 -2.58 -8.05 18.60
CA ALA A 51 -2.46 -7.20 17.42
C ALA A 51 -1.68 -5.92 17.73
N SER A 52 -0.76 -5.55 16.84
CA SER A 52 0.04 -4.31 16.91
C SER A 52 -0.39 -3.27 15.85
N VAL A 53 -1.22 -3.68 14.90
CA VAL A 53 -1.78 -2.81 13.85
C VAL A 53 -3.29 -2.96 13.82
N TYR A 54 -3.99 -1.83 13.68
CA TYR A 54 -5.42 -1.82 13.40
C TYR A 54 -5.68 -1.22 12.01
N VAL A 55 -6.26 -2.02 11.12
CA VAL A 55 -6.54 -1.62 9.74
C VAL A 55 -7.92 -0.99 9.63
N PHE A 56 -8.01 0.16 8.98
CA PHE A 56 -9.24 0.87 8.66
C PHE A 56 -9.50 0.78 7.15
N TRP A 57 -10.40 -0.09 6.76
CA TRP A 57 -10.95 -0.11 5.41
C TRP A 57 -12.29 0.61 5.36
N GLY A 58 -12.35 1.68 4.57
CA GLY A 58 -13.49 2.59 4.49
C GLY A 58 -14.47 2.26 3.36
N GLY A 59 -14.88 1.01 3.17
CA GLY A 59 -15.68 0.57 2.02
C GLY A 59 -17.01 1.30 1.81
N ARG A 60 -17.56 1.96 2.84
CA ARG A 60 -18.77 2.80 2.75
C ARG A 60 -18.49 4.30 2.94
N GLU A 61 -17.25 4.69 3.18
CA GLU A 61 -16.87 6.08 3.41
C GLU A 61 -16.77 6.86 2.09
N GLY A 62 -17.89 7.33 1.61
CA GLY A 62 -17.99 8.02 0.33
C GLY A 62 -19.43 8.31 -0.07
N THR A 63 -19.69 8.41 -1.37
CA THR A 63 -21.00 8.74 -1.94
C THR A 63 -21.30 7.92 -3.20
N GLU A 64 -22.61 7.81 -3.54
CA GLU A 64 -23.07 7.42 -4.88
C GLU A 64 -23.25 8.66 -5.76
N THR A 65 -23.49 9.82 -5.13
CA THR A 65 -23.61 11.12 -5.78
C THR A 65 -23.29 12.23 -4.79
N ASP A 66 -22.58 13.25 -5.21
CA ASP A 66 -22.16 14.39 -4.37
C ASP A 66 -23.32 15.19 -3.79
N ALA A 67 -24.51 15.09 -4.38
CA ALA A 67 -25.71 15.72 -3.84
C ALA A 67 -26.12 15.22 -2.45
N THR A 68 -25.66 14.03 -2.03
CA THR A 68 -26.09 13.38 -0.78
C THR A 68 -25.25 13.74 0.42
N LYS A 69 -24.02 14.23 0.22
CA LYS A 69 -23.06 14.48 1.31
C LYS A 69 -22.05 15.53 0.90
N ASN A 70 -21.84 16.53 1.76
CA ASN A 70 -20.74 17.47 1.58
C ASN A 70 -19.41 16.74 1.82
N PRO A 71 -18.50 16.64 0.83
CA PRO A 71 -17.24 15.91 0.98
C PRO A 71 -16.32 16.52 2.05
N LEU A 72 -16.35 17.85 2.25
CA LEU A 72 -15.58 18.48 3.31
C LEU A 72 -16.05 18.03 4.70
N ASP A 73 -17.36 17.91 4.91
CA ASP A 73 -17.90 17.38 6.17
C ASP A 73 -17.58 15.90 6.33
N GLY A 74 -17.62 15.11 5.24
CA GLY A 74 -17.18 13.72 5.26
C GLY A 74 -15.74 13.57 5.76
N LEU A 75 -14.80 14.32 5.18
CA LEU A 75 -13.40 14.30 5.59
C LEU A 75 -13.19 14.79 7.03
N ARG A 76 -13.91 15.83 7.47
CA ARG A 76 -13.84 16.32 8.87
C ARG A 76 -14.32 15.27 9.86
N ARG A 77 -15.44 14.61 9.58
CA ARG A 77 -15.99 13.52 10.43
C ARG A 77 -15.04 12.34 10.52
N PHE A 78 -14.42 11.98 9.41
CA PHE A 78 -13.41 10.90 9.41
C PHE A 78 -12.19 11.26 10.26
N ARG A 79 -11.70 12.50 10.15
CA ARG A 79 -10.62 13.04 11.00
C ARG A 79 -10.98 13.02 12.48
N GLU A 80 -12.17 13.51 12.83
CA GLU A 80 -12.67 13.50 14.21
C GLU A 80 -12.71 12.09 14.79
N ALA A 81 -13.20 11.11 14.02
CA ALA A 81 -13.25 9.72 14.47
C ALA A 81 -11.85 9.13 14.70
N LEU A 82 -10.90 9.36 13.77
CA LEU A 82 -9.53 8.86 13.91
C LEU A 82 -8.80 9.53 15.09
N ASN A 83 -8.92 10.85 15.26
CA ASN A 83 -8.32 11.54 16.40
C ASN A 83 -8.87 11.01 17.72
N PHE A 84 -10.20 10.83 17.83
CA PHE A 84 -10.83 10.23 19.01
C PHE A 84 -10.28 8.82 19.30
N LEU A 85 -10.13 7.98 18.27
CA LEU A 85 -9.61 6.62 18.42
C LEU A 85 -8.11 6.60 18.76
N CYS A 86 -7.32 7.55 18.26
CA CYS A 86 -5.94 7.74 18.68
C CYS A 86 -5.85 8.10 20.15
N ASP A 87 -6.66 9.07 20.61
CA ASP A 87 -6.73 9.45 22.02
C ASP A 87 -7.18 8.29 22.91
N TYR A 88 -8.19 7.52 22.48
CA TYR A 88 -8.62 6.30 23.15
C TYR A 88 -7.48 5.29 23.32
N THR A 89 -6.73 5.01 22.24
CA THR A 89 -5.60 4.10 22.23
C THR A 89 -4.51 4.54 23.24
N ARG A 90 -4.22 5.83 23.28
CA ARG A 90 -3.25 6.41 24.22
C ARG A 90 -3.73 6.35 25.67
N ASP A 91 -5.00 6.65 25.91
CA ASP A 91 -5.61 6.60 27.26
C ASP A 91 -5.62 5.17 27.83
N GLN A 92 -5.87 4.17 26.98
CA GLN A 92 -5.81 2.75 27.35
C GLN A 92 -4.37 2.23 27.47
N GLY A 93 -3.35 2.97 27.04
CA GLY A 93 -1.97 2.53 27.03
C GLY A 93 -1.67 1.40 26.04
N TYR A 94 -2.41 1.32 24.93
CA TYR A 94 -2.23 0.31 23.91
C TYR A 94 -1.04 0.61 23.00
N ASP A 95 -0.19 -0.39 22.74
CA ASP A 95 0.83 -0.35 21.68
C ASP A 95 0.21 -0.77 20.34
N LEU A 96 -0.69 0.07 19.85
CA LEU A 96 -1.49 -0.19 18.64
C LEU A 96 -1.35 0.99 17.68
N ARG A 97 -0.93 0.71 16.45
CA ARG A 97 -0.84 1.70 15.36
C ARG A 97 -1.99 1.50 14.38
N PHE A 98 -2.38 2.57 13.72
CA PHE A 98 -3.46 2.55 12.73
C PHE A 98 -2.90 2.51 11.31
N ALA A 99 -3.51 1.71 10.45
CA ALA A 99 -3.17 1.64 9.04
C ALA A 99 -4.43 1.88 8.20
N LEU A 100 -4.43 2.97 7.43
CA LEU A 100 -5.54 3.33 6.56
C LEU A 100 -5.39 2.60 5.22
N GLU A 101 -6.48 1.99 4.78
CA GLU A 101 -6.54 1.25 3.53
C GLU A 101 -7.40 2.00 2.52
N ALA A 102 -6.76 2.45 1.45
CA ALA A 102 -7.39 3.20 0.38
C ALA A 102 -8.07 2.26 -0.63
N LYS A 103 -9.25 2.67 -1.11
CA LYS A 103 -9.94 2.03 -2.23
C LYS A 103 -10.67 3.10 -3.05
N PRO A 104 -10.61 3.10 -4.40
CA PRO A 104 -11.21 4.18 -5.18
C PRO A 104 -12.74 4.12 -5.22
N ASN A 105 -13.30 2.93 -5.27
CA ASN A 105 -14.74 2.67 -5.35
C ASN A 105 -15.05 1.25 -4.88
N GLU A 106 -16.35 0.84 -4.95
CA GLU A 106 -16.84 -0.47 -4.52
C GLU A 106 -16.64 -0.74 -3.01
N PRO A 107 -17.76 -0.92 -2.28
CA PRO A 107 -19.16 -0.96 -2.75
C PRO A 107 -19.83 0.40 -2.96
N ARG A 108 -19.14 1.53 -2.71
CA ARG A 108 -19.63 2.88 -3.05
C ARG A 108 -19.21 3.24 -4.48
N GLY A 109 -19.96 4.15 -5.10
CA GLY A 109 -19.58 4.75 -6.38
C GLY A 109 -18.23 5.45 -6.31
N ASP A 110 -18.06 6.30 -5.28
CA ASP A 110 -16.82 7.01 -4.96
C ASP A 110 -16.52 6.89 -3.47
N ILE A 111 -15.30 6.47 -3.14
CA ILE A 111 -14.79 6.37 -1.77
C ILE A 111 -13.84 7.55 -1.52
N TYR A 112 -13.93 8.18 -0.35
CA TYR A 112 -13.03 9.25 0.05
C TYR A 112 -11.61 8.72 0.24
N LEU A 113 -10.60 9.55 -0.12
CA LEU A 113 -9.18 9.21 -0.02
C LEU A 113 -8.84 7.93 -0.82
N PRO A 114 -9.06 7.95 -2.13
CA PRO A 114 -9.14 6.74 -2.97
C PRO A 114 -7.79 6.05 -3.26
N THR A 115 -6.67 6.64 -2.84
CA THR A 115 -5.32 6.14 -3.11
C THR A 115 -4.42 6.25 -1.89
N THR A 116 -3.35 5.46 -1.84
CA THR A 116 -2.31 5.57 -0.79
C THR A 116 -1.78 7.00 -0.65
N GLY A 117 -1.53 7.70 -1.75
CA GLY A 117 -1.07 9.09 -1.71
C GLY A 117 -2.09 10.05 -1.10
N ALA A 118 -3.39 9.85 -1.36
CA ALA A 118 -4.45 10.64 -0.74
C ALA A 118 -4.51 10.40 0.79
N MET A 119 -4.38 9.14 1.22
CA MET A 119 -4.31 8.79 2.64
C MET A 119 -3.09 9.42 3.32
N LEU A 120 -1.91 9.39 2.70
CA LEU A 120 -0.70 10.02 3.26
C LEU A 120 -0.91 11.53 3.48
N GLY A 121 -1.48 12.24 2.51
CA GLY A 121 -1.80 13.65 2.65
C GLY A 121 -2.83 13.92 3.75
N PHE A 122 -3.81 13.05 3.93
CA PHE A 122 -4.81 13.16 4.98
C PHE A 122 -4.23 12.90 6.37
N ILE A 123 -3.35 11.92 6.53
CA ILE A 123 -2.67 11.59 7.80
C ILE A 123 -1.97 12.80 8.39
N GLU A 124 -1.33 13.64 7.57
CA GLU A 124 -0.65 14.86 8.04
C GLU A 124 -1.61 15.92 8.61
N THR A 125 -2.92 15.72 8.46
CA THR A 125 -3.95 16.61 9.05
C THR A 125 -4.51 16.13 10.37
N LEU A 126 -4.07 14.97 10.87
CA LEU A 126 -4.48 14.38 12.15
C LEU A 126 -3.74 15.01 13.33
N ASP A 127 -4.30 14.88 14.53
CA ASP A 127 -3.66 15.36 15.76
C ASP A 127 -2.48 14.46 16.17
N HIS A 128 -2.51 13.19 15.80
CA HIS A 128 -1.47 12.17 16.10
C HIS A 128 -1.02 11.46 14.81
N PRO A 129 -0.41 12.19 13.86
CA PRO A 129 -0.02 11.59 12.58
C PRO A 129 1.02 10.47 12.73
N GLU A 130 1.83 10.48 13.81
CA GLU A 130 2.83 9.44 14.09
C GLU A 130 2.22 8.07 14.41
N MET A 131 0.99 8.03 14.91
CA MET A 131 0.25 6.80 15.21
C MET A 131 -0.40 6.18 13.97
N VAL A 132 -0.52 6.93 12.88
CA VAL A 132 -1.29 6.56 11.70
C VAL A 132 -0.40 6.43 10.48
N GLY A 133 -0.51 5.32 9.78
CA GLY A 133 0.14 5.02 8.52
C GLY A 133 -0.88 4.44 7.54
N VAL A 134 -0.40 3.72 6.56
CA VAL A 134 -1.21 3.13 5.50
C VAL A 134 -1.05 1.61 5.41
N ASN A 135 -2.09 0.98 4.88
CA ASN A 135 -2.16 -0.40 4.44
C ASN A 135 -2.46 -0.41 2.93
N PRO A 136 -1.46 -0.23 2.05
CA PRO A 136 -1.71 -0.33 0.62
C PRO A 136 -2.12 -1.75 0.23
N GLU A 137 -3.10 -1.86 -0.66
CA GLU A 137 -3.52 -3.13 -1.26
C GLU A 137 -3.31 -3.11 -2.78
N VAL A 138 -2.81 -4.23 -3.32
CA VAL A 138 -2.45 -4.36 -4.75
C VAL A 138 -3.64 -4.05 -5.65
N ALA A 139 -4.78 -4.71 -5.42
CA ALA A 139 -5.97 -4.57 -6.26
C ALA A 139 -6.53 -3.14 -6.22
N HIS A 140 -6.58 -2.52 -5.05
CA HIS A 140 -7.16 -1.20 -4.87
C HIS A 140 -6.40 -0.11 -5.66
N GLU A 141 -5.07 -0.12 -5.61
CA GLU A 141 -4.27 0.84 -6.40
C GLU A 141 -4.37 0.55 -7.91
N GLN A 142 -4.46 -0.72 -8.32
CA GLN A 142 -4.67 -1.10 -9.71
C GLN A 142 -6.06 -0.69 -10.23
N MET A 143 -7.10 -0.75 -9.40
CA MET A 143 -8.43 -0.22 -9.72
C MET A 143 -8.39 1.28 -10.05
N ALA A 144 -7.53 2.03 -9.36
CA ALA A 144 -7.28 3.45 -9.66
C ALA A 144 -6.35 3.67 -10.88
N GLY A 145 -5.88 2.60 -11.54
CA GLY A 145 -4.97 2.67 -12.68
C GLY A 145 -3.53 3.04 -12.31
N LEU A 146 -3.14 2.84 -11.05
CA LEU A 146 -1.84 3.23 -10.52
C LEU A 146 -0.84 2.07 -10.48
N ASN A 147 0.45 2.41 -10.40
CA ASN A 147 1.52 1.46 -10.15
C ASN A 147 1.64 1.21 -8.65
N PHE A 148 1.32 -0.01 -8.22
CA PHE A 148 1.31 -0.38 -6.81
C PHE A 148 2.69 -0.23 -6.13
N VAL A 149 3.77 -0.59 -6.83
CA VAL A 149 5.13 -0.47 -6.27
C VAL A 149 5.48 0.98 -5.95
N HIS A 150 5.04 1.93 -6.80
CA HIS A 150 5.24 3.36 -6.55
C HIS A 150 4.45 3.84 -5.33
N ALA A 151 3.22 3.37 -5.12
CA ALA A 151 2.42 3.70 -3.95
C ALA A 151 3.09 3.17 -2.66
N VAL A 152 3.57 1.93 -2.67
CA VAL A 152 4.29 1.33 -1.54
C VAL A 152 5.62 2.06 -1.27
N ALA A 153 6.36 2.43 -2.31
CA ALA A 153 7.60 3.19 -2.18
C ALA A 153 7.34 4.57 -1.54
N GLN A 154 6.26 5.26 -1.94
CA GLN A 154 5.85 6.53 -1.34
C GLN A 154 5.51 6.37 0.14
N ALA A 155 4.79 5.32 0.51
CA ALA A 155 4.45 5.02 1.89
C ALA A 155 5.69 4.69 2.75
N TRP A 156 6.64 3.97 2.17
CA TRP A 156 7.92 3.66 2.82
C TRP A 156 8.77 4.90 3.06
N ASP A 157 8.95 5.74 2.04
CA ASP A 157 9.73 6.98 2.12
C ASP A 157 9.15 7.95 3.16
N ALA A 158 7.82 8.00 3.28
CA ALA A 158 7.14 8.77 4.33
C ALA A 158 7.21 8.14 5.74
N GLY A 159 7.80 6.94 5.90
CA GLY A 159 7.81 6.21 7.19
C GLY A 159 6.42 5.74 7.64
N LYS A 160 5.48 5.58 6.71
CA LYS A 160 4.06 5.31 6.97
C LYS A 160 3.58 3.93 6.48
N LEU A 161 4.44 3.07 5.98
CA LEU A 161 4.08 1.72 5.58
C LEU A 161 3.96 0.82 6.83
N PHE A 162 2.77 0.76 7.44
CA PHE A 162 2.55 0.03 8.69
C PHE A 162 2.05 -1.39 8.48
N HIS A 163 1.34 -1.61 7.39
CA HIS A 163 0.84 -2.91 6.96
C HIS A 163 0.83 -2.96 5.44
N ILE A 164 0.65 -4.14 4.84
CA ILE A 164 0.49 -4.31 3.39
C ILE A 164 -0.39 -5.51 3.08
N ASP A 165 -1.35 -5.32 2.19
CA ASP A 165 -2.23 -6.37 1.68
C ASP A 165 -1.82 -6.79 0.26
N LEU A 166 -1.64 -8.09 0.12
CA LEU A 166 -1.11 -8.75 -1.08
C LEU A 166 -2.20 -9.59 -1.73
N ASN A 167 -2.53 -9.25 -2.95
CA ASN A 167 -3.41 -10.01 -3.82
C ASN A 167 -3.00 -9.82 -5.29
N ASP A 168 -3.88 -10.08 -6.22
CA ASP A 168 -3.68 -9.81 -7.65
C ASP A 168 -5.03 -9.62 -8.33
N GLN A 169 -5.02 -8.93 -9.46
CA GLN A 169 -6.21 -8.75 -10.29
C GLN A 169 -5.89 -8.42 -11.76
N ASN A 170 -6.90 -8.50 -12.60
CA ASN A 170 -6.82 -8.05 -13.98
C ASN A 170 -7.11 -6.56 -14.11
N PRO A 171 -6.42 -5.83 -14.99
CA PRO A 171 -6.69 -4.42 -15.25
C PRO A 171 -8.14 -4.15 -15.65
N GLY A 172 -8.70 -3.03 -15.18
CA GLY A 172 -10.04 -2.57 -15.56
C GLY A 172 -11.18 -3.41 -14.99
N ARG A 173 -10.95 -4.10 -13.88
CA ARG A 173 -11.95 -4.84 -13.11
C ARG A 173 -12.18 -4.19 -11.76
N TYR A 174 -13.33 -4.51 -11.15
CA TYR A 174 -13.54 -4.33 -9.72
C TYR A 174 -12.69 -5.33 -8.96
N ASP A 175 -12.65 -5.19 -7.66
CA ASP A 175 -11.85 -6.00 -6.78
C ASP A 175 -12.07 -7.51 -6.98
N GLN A 176 -11.03 -8.22 -7.37
CA GLN A 176 -11.10 -9.64 -7.67
C GLN A 176 -10.44 -10.51 -6.61
N ASP A 177 -9.59 -9.95 -5.77
CA ASP A 177 -8.90 -10.64 -4.67
C ASP A 177 -8.28 -11.98 -5.06
N PHE A 178 -7.64 -12.03 -6.22
CA PHE A 178 -6.98 -13.25 -6.66
C PHE A 178 -5.74 -13.57 -5.81
N ARG A 179 -5.38 -14.84 -5.83
CA ARG A 179 -4.12 -15.31 -5.24
C ARG A 179 -2.94 -14.46 -5.70
N PHE A 180 -2.10 -14.08 -4.76
CA PHE A 180 -0.91 -13.26 -5.02
C PHE A 180 -0.05 -13.79 -6.18
N ALA A 181 0.32 -12.93 -7.10
CA ALA A 181 1.09 -13.20 -8.32
C ALA A 181 0.43 -14.16 -9.33
N ALA A 182 -0.92 -14.33 -9.30
CA ALA A 182 -1.62 -15.24 -10.19
C ALA A 182 -1.78 -14.70 -11.61
N HIS A 183 -1.89 -13.39 -11.78
CA HIS A 183 -2.14 -12.71 -13.05
C HIS A 183 -1.00 -11.82 -13.52
N ASN A 184 -0.33 -11.12 -12.60
CA ASN A 184 0.77 -10.23 -12.93
C ASN A 184 2.05 -10.54 -12.13
N PRO A 185 2.72 -11.67 -12.41
CA PRO A 185 3.91 -12.08 -11.67
C PRO A 185 5.08 -11.11 -11.80
N LYS A 186 5.16 -10.33 -12.89
CA LYS A 186 6.22 -9.33 -13.09
C LYS A 186 6.05 -8.14 -12.13
N GLN A 187 4.84 -7.65 -11.95
CA GLN A 187 4.56 -6.58 -10.99
C GLN A 187 4.73 -7.08 -9.54
N ALA A 188 4.24 -8.28 -9.24
CA ALA A 188 4.44 -8.93 -7.95
C ALA A 188 5.94 -9.12 -7.63
N PHE A 189 6.76 -9.43 -8.64
CA PHE A 189 8.22 -9.50 -8.49
C PHE A 189 8.80 -8.15 -8.05
N PHE A 190 8.46 -7.05 -8.72
CA PHE A 190 8.99 -5.74 -8.34
C PHE A 190 8.54 -5.31 -6.95
N LEU A 191 7.32 -5.67 -6.55
CA LEU A 191 6.85 -5.44 -5.19
C LEU A 191 7.68 -6.21 -4.16
N VAL A 192 7.83 -7.53 -4.35
CA VAL A 192 8.62 -8.36 -3.42
C VAL A 192 10.07 -7.89 -3.38
N LYS A 193 10.67 -7.61 -4.57
CA LYS A 193 12.01 -7.06 -4.65
C LYS A 193 12.15 -5.77 -3.85
N PHE A 194 11.22 -4.81 -4.01
CA PHE A 194 11.24 -3.57 -3.26
C PHE A 194 11.20 -3.81 -1.75
N LEU A 195 10.26 -4.63 -1.26
CA LEU A 195 10.12 -4.93 0.16
C LEU A 195 11.36 -5.58 0.77
N GLU A 196 12.02 -6.48 0.02
CA GLU A 196 13.25 -7.14 0.46
C GLU A 196 14.44 -6.17 0.42
N ASP A 197 14.56 -5.36 -0.62
CA ASP A 197 15.67 -4.40 -0.78
C ASP A 197 15.66 -3.33 0.33
N VAL A 198 14.48 -2.83 0.70
CA VAL A 198 14.36 -1.84 1.78
C VAL A 198 14.34 -2.47 3.18
N GLY A 199 14.32 -3.80 3.26
CA GLY A 199 14.30 -4.53 4.54
C GLY A 199 13.00 -4.37 5.34
N TYR A 200 11.84 -4.29 4.66
CA TYR A 200 10.55 -4.17 5.33
C TYR A 200 10.28 -5.34 6.26
N GLN A 201 10.06 -5.05 7.55
CA GLN A 201 9.80 -6.05 8.61
C GLN A 201 8.35 -6.04 9.11
N GLY A 202 7.51 -5.15 8.57
CA GLY A 202 6.10 -5.07 8.95
C GLY A 202 5.29 -6.30 8.54
N PRO A 203 4.07 -6.42 9.08
CA PRO A 203 3.17 -7.52 8.72
C PRO A 203 2.81 -7.49 7.23
N ARG A 204 2.62 -8.68 6.66
CA ARG A 204 2.14 -8.91 5.30
C ARG A 204 0.94 -9.83 5.37
N HIS A 205 -0.14 -9.41 4.78
CA HIS A 205 -1.37 -10.17 4.73
C HIS A 205 -1.72 -10.49 3.28
N PHE A 206 -2.37 -11.62 3.04
CA PHE A 206 -2.95 -11.93 1.73
C PHE A 206 -4.46 -11.66 1.81
N ASP A 207 -4.86 -10.43 1.51
CA ASP A 207 -6.27 -10.08 1.37
C ASP A 207 -6.78 -10.56 0.00
N ALA A 208 -7.13 -11.84 0.00
CA ALA A 208 -7.47 -12.56 -1.20
C ALA A 208 -8.29 -13.81 -0.85
N HIS A 209 -8.95 -14.39 -1.84
CA HIS A 209 -9.74 -15.59 -1.66
C HIS A 209 -9.48 -16.65 -2.74
N ALA A 210 -9.72 -17.93 -2.40
CA ALA A 210 -9.74 -19.02 -3.35
C ALA A 210 -10.86 -18.81 -4.39
N TYR A 211 -10.72 -19.40 -5.57
CA TYR A 211 -11.84 -19.42 -6.52
C TYR A 211 -13.09 -20.01 -5.87
N ARG A 212 -14.24 -19.46 -6.22
CA ARG A 212 -15.54 -19.88 -5.61
C ARG A 212 -15.96 -21.30 -5.99
N THR A 213 -15.20 -21.97 -6.84
CA THR A 213 -15.35 -23.37 -7.24
C THR A 213 -14.65 -24.35 -6.32
N GLU A 214 -13.84 -23.83 -5.38
CA GLU A 214 -12.97 -24.65 -4.55
C GLU A 214 -13.67 -25.23 -3.30
N ASP A 215 -13.21 -26.41 -2.90
CA ASP A 215 -13.51 -27.04 -1.61
C ASP A 215 -12.47 -26.64 -0.54
N THR A 216 -12.53 -27.31 0.62
CA THR A 216 -11.60 -27.04 1.73
C THR A 216 -10.14 -27.28 1.35
N GLU A 217 -9.84 -28.29 0.53
CA GLU A 217 -8.46 -28.57 0.11
C GLU A 217 -7.98 -27.49 -0.88
N GLY A 218 -8.83 -27.07 -1.82
CA GLY A 218 -8.54 -25.96 -2.74
C GLY A 218 -8.30 -24.64 -1.98
N VAL A 219 -8.99 -24.35 -0.90
CA VAL A 219 -8.71 -23.19 -0.03
C VAL A 219 -7.35 -23.31 0.65
N LYS A 220 -6.95 -24.48 1.09
CA LYS A 220 -5.58 -24.71 1.63
C LYS A 220 -4.51 -24.55 0.55
N ASP A 221 -4.77 -25.04 -0.65
CA ASP A 221 -3.84 -24.86 -1.78
C ASP A 221 -3.71 -23.40 -2.21
N PHE A 222 -4.80 -22.65 -2.16
CA PHE A 222 -4.78 -21.19 -2.34
C PHE A 222 -3.85 -20.53 -1.31
N ALA A 223 -4.03 -20.79 -0.03
CA ALA A 223 -3.21 -20.20 1.03
C ALA A 223 -1.72 -20.56 0.90
N ARG A 224 -1.43 -21.85 0.66
CA ARG A 224 -0.07 -22.31 0.38
C ARG A 224 0.52 -21.66 -0.89
N GLY A 225 -0.33 -21.47 -1.90
CA GLY A 225 0.04 -20.85 -3.17
C GLY A 225 0.44 -19.38 -3.01
N CYS A 226 -0.29 -18.60 -2.21
CA CYS A 226 0.07 -17.21 -1.88
C CYS A 226 1.47 -17.14 -1.25
N MET A 227 1.70 -17.90 -0.19
CA MET A 227 2.99 -17.95 0.51
C MET A 227 4.13 -18.42 -0.40
N ARG A 228 3.89 -19.48 -1.18
CA ARG A 228 4.88 -20.05 -2.11
C ARG A 228 5.24 -19.05 -3.22
N SER A 229 4.26 -18.32 -3.78
CA SER A 229 4.51 -17.29 -4.78
C SER A 229 5.43 -16.20 -4.23
N TYR A 230 5.17 -15.70 -3.03
CA TYR A 230 6.03 -14.72 -2.38
C TYR A 230 7.47 -15.24 -2.22
N LEU A 231 7.66 -16.45 -1.70
CA LEU A 231 8.99 -17.05 -1.49
C LEU A 231 9.75 -17.29 -2.79
N ILE A 232 9.07 -17.69 -3.86
CA ILE A 232 9.68 -17.83 -5.19
C ILE A 232 10.18 -16.47 -5.69
N LEU A 233 9.34 -15.45 -5.59
CA LEU A 233 9.69 -14.10 -6.04
C LEU A 233 10.79 -13.47 -5.19
N LYS A 234 10.83 -13.75 -3.89
CA LYS A 234 11.93 -13.35 -3.00
C LYS A 234 13.27 -13.96 -3.46
N GLU A 235 13.31 -15.25 -3.78
CA GLU A 235 14.52 -15.88 -4.31
C GLU A 235 14.92 -15.31 -5.68
N LYS A 236 13.93 -15.00 -6.54
CA LYS A 236 14.19 -14.34 -7.81
C LYS A 236 14.74 -12.91 -7.62
N ALA A 237 14.26 -12.18 -6.62
CA ALA A 237 14.77 -10.84 -6.28
C ALA A 237 16.25 -10.91 -5.84
N ARG A 238 16.62 -11.92 -5.01
CA ARG A 238 18.02 -12.16 -4.63
C ARG A 238 18.89 -12.40 -5.85
N ARG A 239 18.46 -13.30 -6.76
CA ARG A 239 19.20 -13.60 -8.01
C ARG A 239 19.35 -12.38 -8.92
N PHE A 240 18.30 -11.57 -9.04
CA PHE A 240 18.33 -10.32 -9.80
C PHE A 240 19.41 -9.37 -9.28
N ASN A 241 19.51 -9.25 -7.96
CA ASN A 241 20.51 -8.39 -7.31
C ASN A 241 21.93 -8.92 -7.43
N GLU A 242 22.12 -10.24 -7.60
CA GLU A 242 23.43 -10.89 -7.74
C GLU A 242 23.87 -11.06 -9.20
N ASP A 243 22.99 -10.86 -10.16
CA ASP A 243 23.27 -11.07 -11.59
C ASP A 243 24.18 -9.98 -12.15
N ALA A 244 25.37 -10.33 -12.56
CA ALA A 244 26.40 -9.37 -12.99
C ALA A 244 25.99 -8.54 -14.23
N GLU A 245 25.34 -9.18 -15.22
CA GLU A 245 24.88 -8.49 -16.44
C GLU A 245 23.76 -7.48 -16.13
N ILE A 246 22.83 -7.85 -15.24
CA ILE A 246 21.77 -6.94 -14.77
C ILE A 246 22.38 -5.76 -14.03
N GLN A 247 23.32 -6.01 -13.12
CA GLN A 247 23.96 -4.95 -12.34
C GLN A 247 24.82 -4.04 -13.19
N GLU A 248 25.46 -4.53 -14.23
CA GLU A 248 26.20 -3.72 -15.22
C GLU A 248 25.26 -2.73 -15.93
N ILE A 249 24.07 -3.18 -16.35
CA ILE A 249 23.06 -2.28 -16.99
C ILE A 249 22.53 -1.23 -16.02
N LEU A 250 22.35 -1.60 -14.75
CA LEU A 250 21.84 -0.72 -13.70
C LEU A 250 22.88 0.22 -13.10
N GLN A 251 24.15 0.05 -13.44
CA GLN A 251 25.23 0.86 -12.89
C GLN A 251 25.03 2.35 -13.19
N GLU A 252 25.14 3.17 -12.15
CA GLU A 252 25.09 4.62 -12.31
C GLU A 252 26.21 5.14 -13.22
N VAL A 253 25.85 6.09 -14.06
CA VAL A 253 26.83 6.80 -14.88
C VAL A 253 27.61 7.75 -14.00
N PRO A 254 28.95 7.70 -14.02
CA PRO A 254 29.75 8.66 -13.29
C PRO A 254 29.40 10.11 -13.66
N ALA A 255 29.19 10.94 -12.66
CA ALA A 255 28.84 12.34 -12.81
C ALA A 255 30.13 13.24 -12.77
N GLU A 256 31.21 12.81 -13.41
CA GLU A 256 32.47 13.53 -13.43
C GLU A 256 32.29 14.91 -14.05
N GLY A 257 32.80 15.94 -13.37
CA GLY A 257 32.71 17.34 -13.83
C GLY A 257 31.33 17.98 -13.71
N LEU A 258 30.33 17.27 -13.20
CA LEU A 258 28.99 17.83 -12.98
C LEU A 258 28.96 18.61 -11.66
N PRO A 259 28.52 19.89 -11.65
CA PRO A 259 28.28 20.62 -10.40
C PRO A 259 27.28 19.92 -9.51
N ALA A 260 27.65 19.60 -8.26
CA ALA A 260 26.77 18.90 -7.33
C ALA A 260 25.60 19.79 -6.89
N TYR A 261 24.36 19.34 -7.13
CA TYR A 261 23.15 19.96 -6.58
C TYR A 261 22.62 19.22 -5.33
N ALA A 262 23.03 17.98 -5.13
CA ALA A 262 22.69 17.18 -3.96
C ALA A 262 23.18 17.83 -2.66
N GLY A 263 22.52 17.54 -1.53
CA GLY A 263 22.87 18.09 -0.21
C GLY A 263 22.37 19.53 0.01
N GLY A 264 21.32 19.94 -0.70
CA GLY A 264 20.61 21.19 -0.48
C GLY A 264 21.08 22.35 -1.37
N TYR A 265 20.26 23.40 -1.40
CA TYR A 265 20.50 24.62 -2.16
C TYR A 265 21.62 25.47 -1.55
N SER A 266 22.51 26.01 -2.41
CA SER A 266 23.30 27.17 -2.13
C SER A 266 23.41 28.03 -3.38
N ARG A 267 23.69 29.34 -3.21
CA ARG A 267 23.82 30.27 -4.33
C ARG A 267 24.94 29.83 -5.28
N ASP A 268 26.09 29.42 -4.75
CA ASP A 268 27.24 29.01 -5.53
C ASP A 268 26.95 27.74 -6.34
N LYS A 269 26.27 26.74 -5.76
CA LYS A 269 25.82 25.55 -6.47
C LYS A 269 24.85 25.90 -7.61
N ALA A 270 23.91 26.80 -7.37
CA ALA A 270 22.96 27.24 -8.38
C ALA A 270 23.64 27.96 -9.54
N GLU A 271 24.56 28.87 -9.26
CA GLU A 271 25.32 29.59 -10.31
C GLU A 271 26.24 28.63 -11.09
N ALA A 272 26.95 27.73 -10.43
CA ALA A 272 27.77 26.71 -11.08
C ALA A 272 26.91 25.81 -12.01
N LEU A 273 25.75 25.37 -11.57
CA LEU A 273 24.88 24.54 -12.38
C LEU A 273 24.26 25.28 -13.57
N LYS A 274 23.90 26.58 -13.42
CA LYS A 274 23.45 27.43 -14.51
C LYS A 274 24.52 27.66 -15.56
N ALA A 275 25.79 27.79 -15.15
CA ALA A 275 26.91 28.02 -16.04
C ALA A 275 27.41 26.75 -16.73
N HIS A 276 27.00 25.56 -16.26
CA HIS A 276 27.48 24.28 -16.80
C HIS A 276 26.94 24.03 -18.21
N ALA A 277 27.83 23.69 -19.14
CA ALA A 277 27.47 23.32 -20.51
C ALA A 277 27.27 21.82 -20.63
N PHE A 278 26.03 21.38 -20.82
CA PHE A 278 25.69 19.97 -21.01
C PHE A 278 25.87 19.55 -22.47
N ASP A 279 26.52 18.39 -22.72
CA ASP A 279 26.43 17.70 -24.01
C ASP A 279 25.04 17.06 -24.19
N ARG A 280 24.05 17.87 -24.53
CA ARG A 280 22.66 17.43 -24.72
C ARG A 280 22.51 16.41 -25.82
N THR A 281 23.34 16.52 -26.89
CA THR A 281 23.28 15.61 -28.05
C THR A 281 23.81 14.23 -27.69
N GLY A 282 24.97 14.15 -27.04
CA GLY A 282 25.53 12.87 -26.56
C GLY A 282 24.66 12.19 -25.52
N ILE A 283 24.14 12.96 -24.56
CA ILE A 283 23.22 12.43 -23.53
C ILE A 283 21.96 11.86 -24.21
N ALA A 284 21.35 12.58 -25.16
CA ALA A 284 20.12 12.13 -25.83
C ALA A 284 20.33 10.91 -26.75
N ALA A 285 21.52 10.79 -27.35
CA ALA A 285 21.84 9.69 -28.27
C ALA A 285 22.23 8.39 -27.52
N ARG A 286 22.47 8.45 -26.23
CA ARG A 286 22.90 7.29 -25.44
C ARG A 286 21.78 6.28 -25.25
N GLY A 287 21.99 5.03 -25.64
CA GLY A 287 21.14 3.90 -25.28
C GLY A 287 21.34 3.48 -23.81
N LEU A 288 20.26 3.12 -23.13
CA LEU A 288 20.27 2.79 -21.69
C LEU A 288 20.21 1.28 -21.41
N GLY A 289 20.03 0.45 -22.44
CA GLY A 289 20.01 -1.01 -22.31
C GLY A 289 18.76 -1.60 -21.63
N TYR A 290 17.69 -0.81 -21.43
CA TYR A 290 16.53 -1.23 -20.66
C TYR A 290 15.69 -2.32 -21.35
N GLU A 291 15.67 -2.41 -22.67
CA GLU A 291 15.06 -3.54 -23.37
C GLU A 291 15.78 -4.88 -23.06
N ARG A 292 17.12 -4.83 -23.04
CA ARG A 292 17.92 -5.98 -22.61
C ARG A 292 17.67 -6.35 -21.15
N LEU A 293 17.64 -5.35 -20.27
CA LEU A 293 17.32 -5.55 -18.85
C LEU A 293 15.96 -6.21 -18.66
N ASP A 294 14.94 -5.76 -19.38
CA ASP A 294 13.60 -6.32 -19.28
C ASP A 294 13.53 -7.76 -19.77
N GLN A 295 14.28 -8.11 -20.84
CA GLN A 295 14.39 -9.50 -21.30
C GLN A 295 15.13 -10.39 -20.28
N LEU A 296 16.22 -9.92 -19.68
CA LEU A 296 16.94 -10.65 -18.64
C LEU A 296 16.05 -10.94 -17.41
N LEU A 297 15.23 -9.96 -17.02
CA LEU A 297 14.23 -10.16 -15.97
C LEU A 297 13.20 -11.21 -16.38
N PHE A 298 12.69 -11.17 -17.60
CA PHE A 298 11.75 -12.16 -18.09
C PHE A 298 12.36 -13.56 -18.06
N ASP A 299 13.58 -13.73 -18.58
CA ASP A 299 14.31 -14.99 -18.57
C ASP A 299 14.49 -15.52 -17.13
N LEU A 300 14.84 -14.63 -16.20
CA LEU A 300 14.96 -14.95 -14.78
C LEU A 300 13.63 -15.45 -14.20
N LEU A 301 12.52 -14.74 -14.46
CA LEU A 301 11.21 -15.12 -13.96
C LEU A 301 10.74 -16.46 -14.52
N MET A 302 11.00 -16.73 -15.80
CA MET A 302 10.62 -17.98 -16.48
C MET A 302 11.56 -19.13 -16.17
N GLY A 303 12.67 -18.91 -15.49
CA GLY A 303 13.63 -19.95 -15.15
C GLY A 303 14.56 -20.35 -16.30
N ALA A 304 14.68 -19.51 -17.32
CA ALA A 304 15.63 -19.67 -18.41
C ALA A 304 17.02 -19.09 -18.06
N ARG A 305 17.10 -18.40 -16.92
CA ARG A 305 18.32 -17.82 -16.36
C ARG A 305 18.45 -18.12 -14.86
#